data_9fa448078bb7e65908fb42e4a2264a2e
#
_entry.id   9fa448078bb7e65908fb42e4a2264a2e
#
_cell.length_a   1.000
_cell.length_b   1.000
_cell.length_c   1.000
_cell.angle_alpha   90.00
_cell.angle_beta   90.00
_cell.angle_gamma   90.00
#
_symmetry.space_group_name_H-M   'P 1'
#
loop_
_entity.id
_entity.type
_entity.pdbx_description
1 polymer ?
#
loop_
_entity_poly.entity_id
_entity_poly.type
_entity_poly.pdbx_seq_one_letter_code
_entity_poly.pdbx_strand_id
1 'polypeptide(L)'
;MIEHTPTPAAPRVAIISPSGPPRFLAEPPSAALRRHGRTRMRSLPLSPHIRAWVSTSGRKPNPIATALIWMHTGALLPVWDTAVLTGPALGRRVRPLSSDAELTSRRWLDQVADHPGFLDTLIEAARITEGWHHATPPHIQAPYRTLH
;
A
#
# COMPACT_ATOMS: atom_id res chain seq x y z
N MET A 1 -18.27 -5.45 -36.01
CA MET A 1 -17.93 -5.44 -35.72
C MET A 1 -17.53 -5.45 -35.11
N ILE A 2 -17.40 -5.65 -34.83
CA ILE A 2 -16.77 -5.70 -34.29
C ILE A 2 -16.47 -5.76 -33.51
N GLU A 3 -16.52 -6.00 -33.54
CA GLU A 3 -16.13 -6.11 -32.72
C GLU A 3 -15.41 -5.97 -31.94
N HIS A 4 -16.09 -6.25 -31.58
CA HIS A 4 -15.05 -6.03 -30.60
C HIS A 4 -14.81 -7.21 -29.71
N THR A 5 -13.86 -7.95 -30.04
CA THR A 5 -13.19 -8.71 -29.00
C THR A 5 -12.57 -7.69 -28.07
N PRO A 6 -13.06 -7.54 -26.83
CA PRO A 6 -12.37 -6.64 -25.92
C PRO A 6 -10.95 -7.14 -25.74
N THR A 7 -10.00 -6.29 -25.99
CA THR A 7 -8.60 -6.57 -25.66
C THR A 7 -8.55 -6.91 -24.17
N PRO A 8 -7.95 -8.03 -23.78
CA PRO A 8 -7.81 -8.30 -22.36
C PRO A 8 -7.16 -7.10 -21.68
N ALA A 9 -7.74 -6.67 -20.59
CA ALA A 9 -7.16 -5.56 -19.86
C ALA A 9 -5.70 -5.88 -19.53
N ALA A 10 -4.80 -4.94 -19.75
CA ALA A 10 -3.42 -5.10 -19.37
C ALA A 10 -3.33 -5.35 -17.86
N PRO A 11 -2.40 -6.17 -17.37
CA PRO A 11 -2.21 -6.35 -15.95
C PRO A 11 -1.93 -5.01 -15.28
N ARG A 12 -2.53 -4.78 -14.12
CA ARG A 12 -2.39 -3.52 -13.42
C ARG A 12 -1.89 -3.74 -12.02
N VAL A 13 -1.01 -2.86 -11.58
CA VAL A 13 -0.53 -2.79 -10.20
C VAL A 13 -0.50 -1.32 -9.79
N ALA A 14 -0.56 -1.06 -8.49
CA ALA A 14 -0.37 0.29 -7.98
C ALA A 14 0.99 0.36 -7.30
N ILE A 15 1.71 1.43 -7.59
CA ILE A 15 3.02 1.69 -6.99
C ILE A 15 2.88 2.89 -6.08
N ILE A 16 3.15 2.71 -4.81
CA ILE A 16 3.08 3.77 -3.80
C ILE A 16 4.49 4.07 -3.34
N SER A 17 5.04 5.16 -3.84
CA SER A 17 6.38 5.61 -3.52
C SER A 17 6.37 6.47 -2.25
N PRO A 18 7.47 6.53 -1.48
CA PRO A 18 7.57 7.45 -0.34
C PRO A 18 7.43 8.92 -0.74
N SER A 19 7.78 9.24 -1.96
CA SER A 19 7.68 10.60 -2.48
C SER A 19 7.00 10.55 -3.83
N GLY A 20 6.10 11.47 -4.05
CA GLY A 20 5.34 11.55 -5.28
C GLY A 20 4.00 10.84 -5.21
N PRO A 21 3.15 11.05 -6.21
CA PRO A 21 1.82 10.47 -6.21
C PRO A 21 1.85 8.97 -6.51
N PRO A 22 0.87 8.22 -6.01
CA PRO A 22 0.70 6.83 -6.41
C PRO A 22 0.50 6.71 -7.92
N ARG A 23 1.04 5.64 -8.49
CA ARG A 23 0.93 5.39 -9.93
C ARG A 23 0.36 4.01 -10.18
N PHE A 24 -0.51 3.93 -11.18
CA PHE A 24 -1.07 2.66 -11.63
C PHE A 24 -0.40 2.29 -12.93
N LEU A 25 0.28 1.16 -12.94
CA LEU A 25 1.11 0.74 -14.08
C LEU A 25 0.56 -0.52 -14.70
N ALA A 26 0.69 -0.59 -16.03
CA ALA A 26 0.32 -1.78 -16.79
C ALA A 26 1.52 -2.72 -16.84
N GLU A 27 1.70 -3.50 -15.79
CA GLU A 27 2.76 -4.50 -15.77
C GLU A 27 2.34 -5.71 -14.93
N PRO A 28 2.96 -6.87 -15.16
CA PRO A 28 2.66 -8.05 -14.34
C PRO A 28 3.04 -7.83 -12.89
N PRO A 29 2.23 -8.30 -11.93
CA PRO A 29 2.56 -8.17 -10.51
C PRO A 29 3.93 -8.76 -10.16
N SER A 30 4.28 -9.91 -10.73
CA SER A 30 5.57 -10.54 -10.43
C SER A 30 6.75 -9.66 -10.83
N ALA A 31 6.64 -8.93 -11.94
CA ALA A 31 7.70 -8.02 -12.38
C ALA A 31 7.82 -6.82 -11.44
N ALA A 32 6.68 -6.24 -11.05
CA ALA A 32 6.68 -5.11 -10.12
C ALA A 32 7.26 -5.52 -8.77
N LEU A 33 6.84 -6.66 -8.23
CA LEU A 33 7.31 -7.12 -6.94
C LEU A 33 8.80 -7.43 -6.96
N ARG A 34 9.28 -8.05 -8.05
CA ARG A 34 10.70 -8.35 -8.18
C ARG A 34 11.54 -7.08 -8.21
N ARG A 35 11.06 -6.07 -8.94
CA ARG A 35 11.77 -4.80 -9.06
C ARG A 35 11.88 -4.08 -7.71
N HIS A 36 10.89 -4.24 -6.84
CA HIS A 36 10.85 -3.56 -5.55
C HIS A 36 11.24 -4.45 -4.37
N GLY A 37 11.81 -5.62 -4.64
CA GLY A 37 12.40 -6.45 -3.58
C GLY A 37 11.41 -7.38 -2.89
N ARG A 38 10.69 -8.19 -3.67
CA ARG A 38 9.66 -9.10 -3.14
C ARG A 38 10.12 -9.93 -1.93
N THR A 39 11.38 -10.37 -1.93
CA THR A 39 11.88 -11.23 -0.86
C THR A 39 11.97 -10.53 0.48
N ARG A 40 11.97 -9.20 0.48
CA ARG A 40 12.00 -8.38 1.69
C ARG A 40 10.63 -7.85 2.07
N MET A 41 9.63 -8.14 1.27
CA MET A 41 8.29 -7.61 1.48
C MET A 41 7.41 -8.59 2.22
N ARG A 42 6.54 -8.02 3.04
CA ARG A 42 5.42 -8.75 3.63
C ARG A 42 4.18 -8.43 2.83
N SER A 43 3.27 -9.38 2.71
CA SER A 43 2.01 -9.13 2.05
C SER A 43 0.88 -9.15 3.07
N LEU A 44 -0.06 -8.22 2.89
CA LEU A 44 -1.20 -8.04 3.78
C LEU A 44 -2.46 -7.89 2.94
N PRO A 45 -3.53 -8.62 3.26
CA PRO A 45 -4.79 -8.39 2.58
C PRO A 45 -5.42 -7.12 3.14
N LEU A 46 -5.72 -6.16 2.26
CA LEU A 46 -6.49 -4.98 2.62
C LEU A 46 -7.98 -5.23 2.42
N SER A 47 -8.30 -6.11 1.50
CA SER A 47 -9.63 -6.62 1.24
C SER A 47 -9.47 -7.99 0.59
N PRO A 48 -10.56 -8.73 0.35
CA PRO A 48 -10.45 -10.00 -0.38
C PRO A 48 -9.88 -9.85 -1.80
N HIS A 49 -9.91 -8.64 -2.36
CA HIS A 49 -9.52 -8.41 -3.75
C HIS A 49 -8.26 -7.56 -3.90
N ILE A 50 -7.71 -7.05 -2.81
CA ILE A 50 -6.55 -6.15 -2.85
C ILE A 50 -5.56 -6.54 -1.77
N ARG A 51 -4.32 -6.74 -2.18
CA ARG A 51 -3.24 -7.11 -1.29
C ARG A 51 -2.14 -6.05 -1.36
N ALA A 52 -1.62 -5.67 -0.22
CA ALA A 52 -0.51 -4.73 -0.13
C ALA A 52 0.79 -5.51 0.12
N TRP A 53 1.83 -5.12 -0.59
CA TRP A 53 3.17 -5.67 -0.44
C TRP A 53 4.06 -4.55 0.07
N VAL A 54 4.62 -4.73 1.28
CA VAL A 54 5.27 -3.64 1.99
C VAL A 54 6.56 -4.11 2.64
N SER A 55 7.51 -3.18 2.77
CA SER A 55 8.72 -3.38 3.53
C SER A 55 8.57 -2.76 4.91
N THR A 56 9.01 -3.48 5.94
CA THR A 56 8.96 -3.01 7.32
C THR A 56 10.29 -2.42 7.78
N SER A 57 11.26 -2.33 6.87
CA SER A 57 12.53 -1.66 7.10
C SER A 57 13.00 -1.07 5.79
N GLY A 58 13.77 0.01 5.85
CA GLY A 58 14.24 0.66 4.65
C GLY A 58 14.84 2.01 4.97
N ARG A 59 14.89 2.88 3.98
CA ARG A 59 15.54 4.18 4.11
C ARG A 59 14.56 5.34 4.25
N LYS A 60 13.44 5.28 3.55
CA LYS A 60 12.48 6.38 3.55
C LYS A 60 11.14 5.90 4.07
N PRO A 61 10.59 6.55 5.10
CA PRO A 61 9.24 6.26 5.54
C PRO A 61 8.24 6.48 4.42
N ASN A 62 7.23 5.62 4.36
CA ASN A 62 6.16 5.73 3.39
C ASN A 62 4.85 5.98 4.13
N PRO A 63 4.52 7.24 4.42
CA PRO A 63 3.34 7.55 5.22
C PRO A 63 2.03 7.20 4.52
N ILE A 64 1.98 7.29 3.20
CA ILE A 64 0.76 6.96 2.46
C ILE A 64 0.44 5.48 2.62
N ALA A 65 1.42 4.60 2.41
CA ALA A 65 1.22 3.17 2.58
C ALA A 65 0.91 2.81 4.02
N THR A 66 1.57 3.46 4.97
CA THR A 66 1.32 3.25 6.40
C THR A 66 -0.13 3.63 6.75
N ALA A 67 -0.60 4.77 6.26
CA ALA A 67 -1.96 5.22 6.48
C ALA A 67 -2.98 4.28 5.86
N LEU A 68 -2.69 3.80 4.66
CA LEU A 68 -3.58 2.88 3.96
C LEU A 68 -3.77 1.59 4.75
N ILE A 69 -2.69 1.04 5.26
CA ILE A 69 -2.77 -0.17 6.08
C ILE A 69 -3.55 0.09 7.37
N TRP A 70 -3.28 1.21 8.02
CA TRP A 70 -3.99 1.57 9.25
C TRP A 70 -5.49 1.69 9.01
N MET A 71 -5.89 2.31 7.91
CA MET A 71 -7.31 2.48 7.56
C MET A 71 -8.04 1.14 7.44
N HIS A 72 -7.36 0.12 6.96
CA HIS A 72 -8.01 -1.16 6.66
C HIS A 72 -7.79 -2.24 7.70
N THR A 73 -6.74 -2.14 8.48
CA THR A 73 -6.41 -3.17 9.47
C THR A 73 -6.50 -2.67 10.90
N GLY A 74 -6.51 -1.36 11.10
CA GLY A 74 -6.45 -0.78 12.43
C GLY A 74 -5.10 -0.90 13.09
N ALA A 75 -4.10 -1.43 12.38
CA ALA A 75 -2.76 -1.60 12.92
C ALA A 75 -1.82 -0.54 12.36
N LEU A 76 -1.02 0.07 13.23
CA LEU A 76 0.03 0.97 12.79
C LEU A 76 1.27 0.15 12.44
N LEU A 77 1.39 -0.19 11.18
CA LEU A 77 2.52 -0.93 10.65
C LEU A 77 3.39 0.04 9.87
N PRO A 78 4.59 0.36 10.38
CA PRO A 78 5.48 1.26 9.66
C PRO A 78 5.91 0.67 8.33
N VAL A 79 5.68 1.42 7.28
CA VAL A 79 6.08 1.02 5.93
C VAL A 79 7.21 1.89 5.46
N TRP A 80 8.19 1.28 4.85
CA TRP A 80 9.38 1.94 4.31
C TRP A 80 9.48 1.69 2.82
N ASP A 81 10.07 2.65 2.11
CA ASP A 81 10.34 2.56 0.68
C ASP A 81 9.06 2.34 -0.12
N THR A 82 9.15 1.73 -1.27
CA THR A 82 8.02 1.59 -2.17
C THR A 82 7.12 0.43 -1.76
N ALA A 83 5.82 0.65 -1.75
CA ALA A 83 4.81 -0.38 -1.56
C ALA A 83 4.10 -0.66 -2.88
N VAL A 84 3.56 -1.87 -3.02
CA VAL A 84 2.87 -2.29 -4.24
C VAL A 84 1.51 -2.86 -3.85
N LEU A 85 0.46 -2.46 -4.58
CA LEU A 85 -0.87 -3.06 -4.45
C LEU A 85 -1.11 -3.97 -5.63
N THR A 86 -1.60 -5.17 -5.35
CA THR A 86 -1.95 -6.16 -6.35
C THR A 86 -3.30 -6.76 -6.02
N GLY A 87 -3.80 -7.63 -6.89
CA GLY A 87 -4.91 -8.50 -6.57
C GLY A 87 -4.50 -9.59 -5.60
N PRO A 88 -5.40 -10.53 -5.33
CA PRO A 88 -5.11 -11.60 -4.36
C PRO A 88 -4.01 -12.53 -4.84
N ALA A 89 -3.31 -13.13 -3.88
CA ALA A 89 -2.33 -14.16 -4.16
C ALA A 89 -3.02 -15.53 -4.07
N LEU A 90 -2.82 -16.33 -5.10
CA LEU A 90 -3.33 -17.71 -5.14
C LEU A 90 -2.12 -18.63 -5.24
N GLY A 91 -1.72 -19.21 -4.12
CA GLY A 91 -0.48 -19.95 -4.05
C GLY A 91 0.71 -19.06 -4.35
N ARG A 92 1.48 -19.43 -5.37
CA ARG A 92 2.64 -18.61 -5.80
C ARG A 92 2.28 -17.53 -6.80
N ARG A 93 1.06 -17.54 -7.29
CA ARG A 93 0.63 -16.57 -8.28
C ARG A 93 0.00 -15.38 -7.61
N VAL A 94 0.42 -14.20 -8.05
CA VAL A 94 -0.15 -12.94 -7.61
C VAL A 94 -0.95 -12.38 -8.79
N ARG A 95 -2.22 -12.11 -8.54
CA ARG A 95 -3.08 -11.58 -9.59
C ARG A 95 -2.93 -10.07 -9.70
N PRO A 96 -3.14 -9.52 -10.89
CA PRO A 96 -3.20 -8.07 -11.04
C PRO A 96 -4.46 -7.53 -10.40
N LEU A 97 -4.50 -6.21 -10.21
CA LEU A 97 -5.72 -5.53 -9.79
C LEU A 97 -6.77 -5.66 -10.88
N SER A 98 -7.98 -6.07 -10.49
CA SER A 98 -9.13 -5.99 -11.38
C SER A 98 -9.50 -4.51 -11.58
N SER A 99 -10.35 -4.23 -12.57
CA SER A 99 -10.82 -2.87 -12.81
C SER A 99 -11.51 -2.30 -11.57
N ASP A 100 -12.35 -3.09 -10.90
CA ASP A 100 -13.02 -2.67 -9.68
C ASP A 100 -12.05 -2.44 -8.55
N ALA A 101 -11.07 -3.32 -8.40
CA ALA A 101 -10.04 -3.18 -7.37
C ALA A 101 -9.18 -1.95 -7.62
N GLU A 102 -8.90 -1.64 -8.87
CA GLU A 102 -8.15 -0.43 -9.20
C GLU A 102 -8.94 0.82 -8.80
N LEU A 103 -10.23 0.87 -9.13
CA LEU A 103 -11.08 2.01 -8.74
C LEU A 103 -11.16 2.14 -7.22
N THR A 104 -11.31 1.03 -6.53
CA THR A 104 -11.35 1.02 -5.06
C THR A 104 -10.04 1.53 -4.49
N SER A 105 -8.92 1.07 -5.02
CA SER A 105 -7.60 1.52 -4.59
C SER A 105 -7.41 3.01 -4.79
N ARG A 106 -7.88 3.53 -5.92
CA ARG A 106 -7.80 4.97 -6.20
C ARG A 106 -8.59 5.78 -5.17
N ARG A 107 -9.78 5.31 -4.81
CA ARG A 107 -10.60 5.98 -3.78
C ARG A 107 -9.89 5.98 -2.44
N TRP A 108 -9.31 4.85 -2.05
CA TRP A 108 -8.58 4.77 -0.78
C TRP A 108 -7.41 5.74 -0.74
N LEU A 109 -6.66 5.80 -1.84
CA LEU A 109 -5.50 6.69 -1.91
C LEU A 109 -5.92 8.15 -1.91
N ASP A 110 -7.04 8.48 -2.56
CA ASP A 110 -7.61 9.83 -2.50
C ASP A 110 -8.03 10.18 -1.08
N GLN A 111 -8.65 9.25 -0.36
CA GLN A 111 -9.04 9.47 1.03
C GLN A 111 -7.83 9.77 1.91
N VAL A 112 -6.73 9.04 1.71
CA VAL A 112 -5.49 9.30 2.45
C VAL A 112 -4.96 10.70 2.12
N ALA A 113 -4.97 11.07 0.84
CA ALA A 113 -4.48 12.36 0.41
C ALA A 113 -5.32 13.52 0.94
N ASP A 114 -6.60 13.28 1.19
CA ASP A 114 -7.51 14.29 1.72
C ASP A 114 -7.30 14.57 3.22
N HIS A 115 -6.40 13.85 3.87
CA HIS A 115 -6.11 14.00 5.29
C HIS A 115 -4.63 14.30 5.53
N PRO A 116 -4.13 15.47 5.06
CA PRO A 116 -2.70 15.78 5.17
C PRO A 116 -2.23 15.90 6.62
N GLY A 117 -3.10 16.32 7.54
CA GLY A 117 -2.74 16.39 8.95
C GLY A 117 -2.40 15.01 9.53
N PHE A 118 -3.12 13.99 9.10
CA PHE A 118 -2.82 12.62 9.52
C PHE A 118 -1.48 12.16 8.95
N LEU A 119 -1.20 12.47 7.68
CA LEU A 119 0.07 12.15 7.06
C LEU A 119 1.23 12.85 7.77
N ASP A 120 1.05 14.12 8.12
CA ASP A 120 2.07 14.86 8.85
C ASP A 120 2.36 14.22 10.21
N THR A 121 1.32 13.75 10.88
CA THR A 121 1.48 13.03 12.15
C THR A 121 2.29 11.75 11.97
N LEU A 122 2.02 11.00 10.91
CA LEU A 122 2.79 9.78 10.63
C LEU A 122 4.24 10.09 10.30
N ILE A 123 4.48 11.15 9.54
CA ILE A 123 5.84 11.57 9.23
C ILE A 123 6.59 11.95 10.50
N GLU A 124 5.93 12.68 11.39
CA GLU A 124 6.54 13.08 12.64
C GLU A 124 6.81 11.87 13.54
N ALA A 125 5.87 10.93 13.59
CA ALA A 125 6.06 9.70 14.33
C ALA A 125 7.24 8.90 13.80
N ALA A 126 7.38 8.81 12.49
CA ALA A 126 8.51 8.12 11.88
C ALA A 126 9.84 8.81 12.18
N ARG A 127 9.80 10.13 12.29
CA ARG A 127 11.00 10.93 12.59
C ARG A 127 11.43 10.80 14.05
N ILE A 128 10.45 10.82 14.95
CA ILE A 128 10.73 10.71 16.40
C ILE A 128 11.16 9.31 16.76
N THR A 129 10.58 8.31 16.13
CA THR A 129 10.87 6.92 16.42
C THR A 129 11.71 6.32 15.32
N GLU A 130 12.95 6.80 15.21
CA GLU A 130 13.92 6.23 14.29
C GLU A 130 14.00 4.73 14.42
N GLY A 131 13.74 4.24 15.60
CA GLY A 131 13.70 2.84 15.88
C GLY A 131 12.31 2.26 16.03
N TRP A 132 11.28 2.85 15.42
CA TRP A 132 9.95 2.33 15.60
C TRP A 132 9.79 0.91 15.05
N HIS A 133 10.77 0.45 14.26
CA HIS A 133 10.85 -0.94 13.87
C HIS A 133 11.08 -1.87 15.06
N HIS A 134 11.51 -1.35 16.20
CA HIS A 134 11.70 -2.15 17.41
C HIS A 134 10.41 -2.42 18.13
N ALA A 135 9.49 -1.47 18.10
CA ALA A 135 8.20 -1.65 18.73
C ALA A 135 7.25 -0.58 18.23
N THR A 136 6.04 -0.94 17.90
CA THR A 136 5.04 0.06 17.59
C THR A 136 4.67 0.75 18.90
N PRO A 137 5.00 2.05 19.05
CA PRO A 137 4.77 2.71 20.33
C PRO A 137 3.26 2.78 20.63
N PRO A 138 2.80 2.25 21.75
CA PRO A 138 1.38 2.29 22.09
C PRO A 138 0.82 3.70 22.15
N HIS A 139 1.62 4.67 22.52
CA HIS A 139 1.17 6.05 22.61
C HIS A 139 0.91 6.69 21.25
N ILE A 140 1.48 6.12 20.18
CA ILE A 140 1.20 6.58 18.83
C ILE A 140 -0.12 5.97 18.34
N GLN A 141 -0.39 4.73 18.70
CA GLN A 141 -1.63 4.05 18.31
C GLN A 141 -2.82 4.54 19.09
N ALA A 142 -2.66 4.80 20.39
CA ALA A 142 -3.76 5.15 21.27
C ALA A 142 -4.59 6.33 20.78
N PRO A 143 -3.99 7.45 20.32
CA PRO A 143 -4.78 8.57 19.82
C PRO A 143 -5.69 8.19 18.66
N TYR A 144 -5.22 7.32 17.78
CA TYR A 144 -6.01 6.92 16.63
C TYR A 144 -7.16 6.00 17.02
N ARG A 145 -6.94 5.15 18.00
CA ARG A 145 -7.99 4.27 18.51
C ARG A 145 -9.08 5.02 19.24
N THR A 146 -8.72 6.05 19.99
CA THR A 146 -9.68 6.82 20.74
C THR A 146 -10.52 7.73 19.86
N LEU A 147 -10.10 7.96 18.64
CA LEU A 147 -10.85 8.77 17.69
C LEU A 147 -11.98 8.00 17.00
N HIS A 148 -12.04 6.72 17.23
CA HIS A 148 -13.09 5.88 16.67
C HIS A 148 -14.29 5.74 17.66
#